data_0173272c00ea56d54bdfc840c02fe432
#
_entry.id   0173272c00ea56d54bdfc840c02fe432
#
_cell.length_a   1.000
_cell.length_b   1.000
_cell.length_c   1.000
_cell.angle_alpha   90.00
_cell.angle_beta   90.00
_cell.angle_gamma   90.00
#
_symmetry.space_group_name_H-M   'P 1'
#
loop_
_entity.id
_entity.type
_entity.pdbx_description
1 polymer ?
#
loop_
_entity_poly.entity_id
_entity_poly.type
_entity_poly.pdbx_seq_one_letter_code
_entity_poly.pdbx_strand_id
1 'polypeptide(L)'
;NIHHGLSNAIFMPYVLTFNKDVIEKKIIKICDYLELKDRSFDGFVNWVLDLRKKLDMPHKLSEVIDEKDFDLDRLSKMALADPSTGGNPKELNENDMKVMYQHSMTGKLFE
;
A
#
# COMPACT_ATOMS: atom_id res chain seq x y z
N ASN A 1 -13.00 -6.88 12.51
CA ASN A 1 -12.74 -7.44 11.18
C ASN A 1 -12.98 -6.42 10.09
N ILE A 2 -11.96 -6.16 9.30
CA ILE A 2 -12.02 -5.20 8.20
C ILE A 2 -12.44 -5.95 6.93
N HIS A 3 -13.36 -5.36 6.16
CA HIS A 3 -13.74 -5.92 4.86
C HIS A 3 -12.49 -6.04 3.96
N HIS A 4 -12.32 -7.20 3.30
CA HIS A 4 -11.13 -7.48 2.50
C HIS A 4 -10.82 -6.43 1.43
N GLY A 5 -11.84 -5.99 0.68
CA GLY A 5 -11.67 -4.95 -0.34
C GLY A 5 -11.22 -3.61 0.25
N LEU A 6 -11.77 -3.22 1.39
CA LEU A 6 -11.39 -2.00 2.09
C LEU A 6 -9.95 -2.10 2.59
N SER A 7 -9.56 -3.23 3.17
CA SER A 7 -8.21 -3.48 3.64
C SER A 7 -7.20 -3.34 2.50
N ASN A 8 -7.47 -3.95 1.33
CA ASN A 8 -6.61 -3.84 0.16
C ASN A 8 -6.49 -2.40 -0.32
N ALA A 9 -7.58 -1.64 -0.33
CA ALA A 9 -7.57 -0.25 -0.76
C ALA A 9 -6.75 0.63 0.17
N ILE A 10 -6.84 0.39 1.48
CA ILE A 10 -6.05 1.12 2.47
C ILE A 10 -4.55 0.81 2.30
N PHE A 11 -4.20 -0.45 2.08
CA PHE A 11 -2.81 -0.89 1.93
C PHE A 11 -2.14 -0.45 0.64
N MET A 12 -2.90 -0.29 -0.44
CA MET A 12 -2.36 -0.09 -1.78
C MET A 12 -1.28 1.00 -1.88
N PRO A 13 -1.45 2.24 -1.35
CA PRO A 13 -0.41 3.26 -1.49
C PRO A 13 0.90 2.88 -0.78
N TYR A 14 0.81 2.16 0.33
CA TYR A 14 2.01 1.74 1.09
C TYR A 14 2.77 0.66 0.32
N VAL A 15 2.08 -0.29 -0.27
CA VAL A 15 2.69 -1.33 -1.11
C VAL A 15 3.28 -0.73 -2.38
N LEU A 16 2.58 0.19 -3.05
CA LEU A 16 3.08 0.88 -4.24
C LEU A 16 4.38 1.63 -3.95
N THR A 17 4.40 2.42 -2.88
CA THR A 17 5.58 3.23 -2.56
C THR A 17 6.73 2.36 -2.05
N PHE A 18 6.44 1.25 -1.38
CA PHE A 18 7.47 0.28 -0.99
C PHE A 18 8.18 -0.32 -2.21
N ASN A 19 7.43 -0.60 -3.27
CA ASN A 19 7.96 -1.24 -4.48
C ASN A 19 8.46 -0.24 -5.53
N LYS A 20 8.48 1.06 -5.23
CA LYS A 20 8.78 2.14 -6.19
C LYS A 20 9.97 1.83 -7.12
N ASP A 21 11.09 1.41 -6.54
CA ASP A 21 12.34 1.21 -7.29
C ASP A 21 12.26 0.12 -8.36
N VAL A 22 11.33 -0.83 -8.24
CA VAL A 22 11.17 -1.91 -9.22
C VAL A 22 9.97 -1.72 -10.14
N ILE A 23 9.03 -0.81 -9.83
CA ILE A 23 7.81 -0.62 -10.64
C ILE A 23 7.68 0.78 -11.25
N GLU A 24 8.57 1.71 -10.92
CA GLU A 24 8.44 3.12 -11.33
C GLU A 24 8.24 3.27 -12.84
N LYS A 25 9.02 2.59 -13.66
CA LYS A 25 8.92 2.68 -15.12
C LYS A 25 7.56 2.22 -15.63
N LYS A 26 7.04 1.13 -15.05
CA LYS A 26 5.72 0.62 -15.44
C LYS A 26 4.61 1.58 -15.04
N ILE A 27 4.74 2.21 -13.87
CA ILE A 27 3.77 3.19 -13.39
C ILE A 27 3.74 4.42 -14.30
N ILE A 28 4.92 4.89 -14.74
CA ILE A 28 4.98 6.03 -15.68
C ILE A 28 4.26 5.69 -16.98
N LYS A 29 4.41 4.48 -17.51
CA LYS A 29 3.67 4.04 -18.71
C LYS A 29 2.16 4.05 -18.48
N ILE A 30 1.71 3.64 -17.28
CA ILE A 30 0.29 3.70 -16.92
C ILE A 30 -0.20 5.16 -16.91
N CYS A 31 0.61 6.09 -16.38
CA CYS A 31 0.28 7.52 -16.39
C CYS A 31 0.09 8.04 -17.82
N ASP A 32 0.95 7.62 -18.75
CA ASP A 32 0.82 7.99 -20.17
C ASP A 32 -0.47 7.44 -20.76
N TYR A 33 -0.79 6.19 -20.47
CA TYR A 33 -2.01 5.55 -20.95
C TYR A 33 -3.27 6.23 -20.42
N LEU A 34 -3.25 6.65 -19.16
CA LEU A 34 -4.39 7.34 -18.50
C LEU A 34 -4.42 8.84 -18.81
N GLU A 35 -3.42 9.36 -19.51
CA GLU A 35 -3.30 10.79 -19.84
C GLU A 35 -3.34 11.69 -18.59
N LEU A 36 -2.64 11.28 -17.52
CA LEU A 36 -2.56 12.07 -16.30
C LEU A 36 -1.74 13.36 -16.54
N LYS A 37 -2.07 14.41 -15.80
CA LYS A 37 -1.35 15.69 -15.88
C LYS A 37 0.09 15.54 -15.40
N ASP A 38 0.28 14.88 -14.27
CA ASP A 38 1.60 14.56 -13.74
C ASP A 38 1.88 13.08 -14.03
N ARG A 39 2.76 12.83 -15.00
CA ARG A 39 3.08 11.48 -15.46
C ARG A 39 4.34 10.94 -14.79
N SER A 40 4.48 11.21 -13.49
CA SER A 40 5.54 10.67 -12.63
C SER A 40 4.97 9.62 -11.69
N PHE A 41 5.88 8.89 -11.01
CA PHE A 41 5.46 7.96 -9.96
C PHE A 41 4.68 8.69 -8.87
N ASP A 42 5.21 9.82 -8.40
CA ASP A 42 4.56 10.64 -7.38
C ASP A 42 3.20 11.15 -7.85
N GLY A 43 3.10 11.54 -9.11
CA GLY A 43 1.83 11.97 -9.71
C GLY A 43 0.80 10.86 -9.70
N PHE A 44 1.20 9.62 -9.98
CA PHE A 44 0.31 8.47 -9.91
C PHE A 44 -0.16 8.22 -8.48
N VAL A 45 0.76 8.22 -7.51
CA VAL A 45 0.41 8.02 -6.10
C VAL A 45 -0.56 9.10 -5.63
N ASN A 46 -0.31 10.37 -5.97
CA ASN A 46 -1.21 11.45 -5.61
C ASN A 46 -2.59 11.29 -6.24
N TRP A 47 -2.65 10.83 -7.49
CA TRP A 47 -3.91 10.54 -8.16
C TRP A 47 -4.71 9.46 -7.43
N VAL A 48 -4.03 8.38 -6.98
CA VAL A 48 -4.65 7.31 -6.19
C VAL A 48 -5.16 7.85 -4.86
N LEU A 49 -4.36 8.65 -4.17
CA LEU A 49 -4.75 9.24 -2.88
C LEU A 49 -5.97 10.16 -3.02
N ASP A 50 -6.00 10.98 -4.07
CA ASP A 50 -7.15 11.85 -4.35
C ASP A 50 -8.41 11.05 -4.64
N LEU A 51 -8.30 9.96 -5.38
CA LEU A 51 -9.42 9.08 -5.67
C LEU A 51 -9.97 8.46 -4.37
N ARG A 52 -9.09 7.97 -3.51
CA ARG A 52 -9.48 7.41 -2.21
C ARG A 52 -10.22 8.45 -1.36
N LYS A 53 -9.72 9.67 -1.34
CA LYS A 53 -10.35 10.77 -0.59
C LYS A 53 -11.75 11.08 -1.12
N LYS A 54 -11.92 11.11 -2.45
CA LYS A 54 -13.23 11.33 -3.07
C LYS A 54 -14.22 10.21 -2.76
N LEU A 55 -13.73 9.01 -2.52
CA LEU A 55 -14.54 7.84 -2.15
C LEU A 55 -14.73 7.72 -0.64
N ASP A 56 -14.27 8.69 0.15
CA ASP A 56 -14.31 8.68 1.62
C ASP A 56 -13.63 7.46 2.24
N MET A 57 -12.57 6.96 1.61
CA MET A 57 -11.82 5.83 2.14
C MET A 57 -10.82 6.27 3.21
N PRO A 58 -10.65 5.48 4.29
CA PRO A 58 -9.63 5.79 5.31
C PRO A 58 -8.24 5.81 4.70
N HIS A 59 -7.41 6.77 5.10
CA HIS A 59 -6.05 6.88 4.60
C HIS A 59 -5.12 5.85 5.25
N LYS A 60 -5.33 5.58 6.53
CA LYS A 60 -4.44 4.70 7.30
C LYS A 60 -5.22 3.64 8.06
N LEU A 61 -4.57 2.53 8.32
CA LEU A 61 -5.19 1.38 8.95
C LEU A 61 -5.68 1.69 10.38
N SER A 62 -5.00 2.59 11.10
CA SER A 62 -5.39 2.97 12.46
C SER A 62 -6.75 3.65 12.54
N GLU A 63 -7.31 4.11 11.41
CA GLU A 63 -8.66 4.69 11.38
C GLU A 63 -9.75 3.63 11.44
N VAL A 64 -9.44 2.37 11.14
CA VAL A 64 -10.41 1.28 11.08
C VAL A 64 -10.07 0.12 12.01
N ILE A 65 -8.87 0.08 12.57
CA ILE A 65 -8.44 -0.97 13.49
C ILE A 65 -7.82 -0.32 14.73
N ASP A 66 -8.15 -0.86 15.91
CA ASP A 66 -7.59 -0.37 17.16
C ASP A 66 -6.17 -0.96 17.32
N GLU A 67 -5.23 -0.14 17.80
CA GLU A 67 -3.86 -0.60 18.07
C GLU A 67 -3.80 -1.79 19.03
N LYS A 68 -4.76 -1.90 19.94
CA LYS A 68 -4.87 -3.04 20.87
C LYS A 68 -5.09 -4.36 20.15
N ASP A 69 -5.77 -4.32 19.00
CA ASP A 69 -6.10 -5.49 18.21
C ASP A 69 -5.06 -5.76 17.12
N PHE A 70 -4.01 -4.92 17.07
CA PHE A 70 -2.98 -4.98 16.03
C PHE A 70 -1.74 -5.70 16.54
N ASP A 71 -1.65 -7.00 16.22
CA ASP A 71 -0.47 -7.81 16.51
C ASP A 71 0.45 -7.79 15.29
N LEU A 72 1.44 -6.88 15.33
CA LEU A 72 2.36 -6.66 14.21
C LEU A 72 3.14 -7.92 13.82
N ASP A 73 3.68 -8.63 14.81
CA ASP A 73 4.48 -9.83 14.54
C ASP A 73 3.65 -10.94 13.90
N ARG A 74 2.47 -11.20 14.46
CA ARG A 74 1.56 -12.22 13.95
C ARG A 74 1.09 -11.90 12.53
N LEU A 75 0.66 -10.66 12.30
CA LEU A 75 0.17 -10.23 10.97
C LEU A 75 1.27 -10.30 9.93
N SER A 76 2.49 -9.90 10.29
CA SER A 76 3.63 -9.93 9.38
C SER A 76 3.99 -11.37 8.98
N LYS A 77 3.96 -12.31 9.92
CA LYS A 77 4.20 -13.73 9.63
C LYS A 77 3.10 -14.31 8.75
N MET A 78 1.84 -13.99 9.05
CA MET A 78 0.71 -14.47 8.24
C MET A 78 0.76 -13.92 6.80
N ALA A 79 1.10 -12.65 6.64
CA ALA A 79 1.22 -12.04 5.33
C ALA A 79 2.35 -12.66 4.52
N LEU A 80 3.49 -12.92 5.16
CA LEU A 80 4.63 -13.55 4.49
C LEU A 80 4.30 -14.98 4.04
N ALA A 81 3.53 -15.70 4.81
CA ALA A 81 3.12 -17.07 4.51
C ALA A 81 2.00 -17.15 3.45
N ASP A 82 1.33 -16.04 3.15
CA ASP A 82 0.26 -16.03 2.16
C ASP A 82 0.81 -16.32 0.77
N PRO A 83 0.24 -17.29 0.01
CA PRO A 83 0.72 -17.61 -1.32
C PRO A 83 0.76 -16.42 -2.28
N SER A 84 -0.14 -15.44 -2.13
CA SER A 84 -0.17 -14.26 -3.01
C SER A 84 1.01 -13.32 -2.80
N THR A 85 1.72 -13.41 -1.68
CA THR A 85 2.91 -12.60 -1.40
C THR A 85 4.01 -12.84 -2.42
N GLY A 86 4.11 -14.06 -2.96
CA GLY A 86 5.09 -14.37 -4.00
C GLY A 86 4.90 -13.60 -5.31
N GLY A 87 3.71 -13.00 -5.51
CA GLY A 87 3.45 -12.15 -6.67
C GLY A 87 3.96 -10.71 -6.55
N ASN A 88 4.49 -10.32 -5.40
CA ASN A 88 5.05 -8.98 -5.24
C ASN A 88 6.31 -8.80 -6.10
N PRO A 89 6.51 -7.61 -6.74
CA PRO A 89 7.68 -7.36 -7.60
C PRO A 89 9.03 -7.51 -6.89
N LYS A 90 9.08 -7.24 -5.59
CA LYS A 90 10.27 -7.49 -4.76
C LYS A 90 10.09 -8.76 -3.96
N GLU A 91 11.19 -9.45 -3.71
CA GLU A 91 11.19 -10.53 -2.73
C GLU A 91 11.00 -9.92 -1.33
N LEU A 92 10.07 -10.49 -0.56
CA LEU A 92 9.69 -9.94 0.74
C LEU A 92 10.12 -10.86 1.89
N ASN A 93 10.52 -10.26 3.00
CA ASN A 93 10.80 -10.96 4.25
C ASN A 93 9.85 -10.44 5.36
N GLU A 94 9.94 -11.05 6.55
CA GLU A 94 9.07 -10.67 7.67
C GLU A 94 9.24 -9.21 8.07
N ASN A 95 10.49 -8.70 8.06
CA ASN A 95 10.75 -7.31 8.39
C ASN A 95 10.11 -6.35 7.39
N ASP A 96 10.11 -6.69 6.10
CA ASP A 96 9.45 -5.89 5.08
C ASP A 96 7.95 -5.79 5.35
N MET A 97 7.32 -6.89 5.76
CA MET A 97 5.90 -6.90 6.12
C MET A 97 5.64 -6.01 7.34
N LYS A 98 6.49 -6.09 8.36
CA LYS A 98 6.37 -5.24 9.55
C LYS A 98 6.43 -3.76 9.19
N VAL A 99 7.38 -3.39 8.35
CA VAL A 99 7.58 -2.00 7.93
C VAL A 99 6.36 -1.49 7.17
N MET A 100 5.84 -2.29 6.23
CA MET A 100 4.63 -1.92 5.48
C MET A 100 3.42 -1.74 6.40
N TYR A 101 3.21 -2.65 7.36
CA TYR A 101 2.13 -2.52 8.33
C TYR A 101 2.28 -1.28 9.21
N GLN A 102 3.50 -1.00 9.69
CA GLN A 102 3.77 0.20 10.49
C GLN A 102 3.43 1.47 9.72
N HIS A 103 3.86 1.56 8.46
CA HIS A 103 3.54 2.71 7.62
C HIS A 103 2.04 2.83 7.39
N SER A 104 1.33 1.71 7.17
CA SER A 104 -0.12 1.74 7.00
C SER A 104 -0.87 2.20 8.25
N MET A 105 -0.32 1.93 9.44
CA MET A 105 -0.91 2.38 10.71
C MET A 105 -0.69 3.88 10.94
N THR A 106 0.45 4.41 10.55
CA THR A 106 0.79 5.82 10.75
C THR A 106 0.34 6.73 9.61
N GLY A 107 0.07 6.17 8.44
CA GLY A 107 -0.31 6.93 7.26
C GLY A 107 0.87 7.49 6.47
N LYS A 108 2.10 7.12 6.81
CA LYS A 108 3.30 7.62 6.15
C LYS A 108 3.67 6.73 4.95
N LEU A 109 3.74 7.33 3.76
CA LEU A 109 4.18 6.63 2.57
C LEU A 109 5.70 6.47 2.54
N PHE A 110 6.20 5.52 1.75
CA PHE A 110 7.64 5.38 1.50
C PHE A 110 8.11 6.45 0.52
N GLU A 111 9.29 6.96 0.76
CA GLU A 111 9.91 7.96 -0.11
C GLU A 111 10.84 7.34 -1.15
#